data_61b7c4e94349966941f83c8cd2548d19
#
_entry.id   61b7c4e94349966941f83c8cd2548d19
#
_cell.length_a   1.000
_cell.length_b   1.000
_cell.length_c   1.000
_cell.angle_alpha   90.00
_cell.angle_beta   90.00
_cell.angle_gamma   90.00
#
_symmetry.space_group_name_H-M   'P 1'
#
loop_
_entity.id
_entity.type
_entity.pdbx_description
1 polymer ?
#
loop_
_entity_poly.entity_id
_entity_poly.type
_entity_poly.pdbx_seq_one_letter_code
_entity_poly.pdbx_strand_id
1 'polypeptide(L)'
;MQQHENIVVLGDFNIAPADADVHDPEGWGEAILCSPLERQALTDLIDLGLTDVFRKFEHPEKTFSWWDYRAAGFRRNAGLRIDLILTSKSMTERCTASYVDKEPRAWERPSDHAPVVAEFDL
;
A
#
# COMPACT_ATOMS: atom_id res chain seq x y z
N MET A 1 4.06 18.24 10.14
CA MET A 1 5.25 17.84 9.36
C MET A 1 6.38 18.83 9.40
N GLN A 2 6.10 20.11 9.36
CA GLN A 2 7.17 21.12 9.36
C GLN A 2 8.02 21.13 10.63
N GLN A 3 7.51 20.57 11.72
CA GLN A 3 8.20 20.54 13.01
C GLN A 3 9.00 19.25 13.25
N HIS A 4 8.87 18.27 12.37
CA HIS A 4 9.53 16.97 12.51
C HIS A 4 10.16 16.55 11.18
N GLU A 5 11.41 16.08 11.24
CA GLU A 5 12.11 15.62 10.04
C GLU A 5 11.92 14.12 9.78
N ASN A 6 11.72 13.33 10.84
CA ASN A 6 11.65 11.88 10.75
C ASN A 6 10.22 11.41 11.04
N ILE A 7 9.42 11.28 9.99
CA ILE A 7 8.01 10.91 10.11
C ILE A 7 7.70 9.66 9.28
N VAL A 8 7.00 8.70 9.90
CA VAL A 8 6.43 7.54 9.23
C VAL A 8 4.95 7.46 9.60
N VAL A 9 4.07 7.40 8.58
CA VAL A 9 2.63 7.21 8.76
C VAL A 9 2.27 5.92 8.06
N LEU A 10 1.69 4.98 8.79
CA LEU A 10 1.39 3.66 8.24
C LEU A 10 0.02 3.16 8.69
N GLY A 11 -0.54 2.25 7.93
CA GLY A 11 -1.80 1.60 8.26
C GLY A 11 -2.64 1.24 7.04
N ASP A 12 -3.87 0.83 7.31
CA ASP A 12 -4.87 0.56 6.28
C ASP A 12 -5.53 1.88 5.90
N PHE A 13 -5.15 2.40 4.74
CA PHE A 13 -5.69 3.67 4.24
C PHE A 13 -7.01 3.48 3.51
N ASN A 14 -7.38 2.23 3.18
CA ASN A 14 -8.55 1.90 2.38
C ASN A 14 -8.57 2.64 1.04
N ILE A 15 -7.39 2.90 0.48
CA ILE A 15 -7.22 3.58 -0.82
C ILE A 15 -6.14 2.86 -1.59
N ALA A 16 -6.44 2.40 -2.82
CA ALA A 16 -5.44 1.92 -3.76
C ALA A 16 -4.90 3.14 -4.51
N PRO A 17 -3.61 3.49 -4.36
CA PRO A 17 -3.09 4.76 -4.90
C PRO A 17 -3.15 4.91 -6.40
N ALA A 18 -2.99 3.81 -7.14
CA ALA A 18 -2.93 3.84 -8.60
C ALA A 18 -3.50 2.55 -9.19
N ASP A 19 -3.70 2.53 -10.50
CA ASP A 19 -4.22 1.34 -11.18
C ASP A 19 -3.30 0.13 -11.04
N ALA A 20 -1.99 0.34 -10.91
CA ALA A 20 -1.04 -0.73 -10.65
C ALA A 20 -1.31 -1.45 -9.32
N ASP A 21 -2.04 -0.83 -8.40
CA ASP A 21 -2.38 -1.36 -7.08
C ASP A 21 -3.72 -2.09 -7.05
N VAL A 22 -4.33 -2.32 -8.22
CA VAL A 22 -5.65 -2.95 -8.39
C VAL A 22 -5.52 -4.10 -9.37
N HIS A 23 -6.07 -5.27 -9.03
CA HIS A 23 -5.98 -6.46 -9.90
C HIS A 23 -6.74 -6.30 -11.22
N ASP A 24 -7.82 -5.56 -11.22
CA ASP A 24 -8.65 -5.29 -12.41
C ASP A 24 -9.13 -3.84 -12.38
N PRO A 25 -8.28 -2.88 -12.80
CA PRO A 25 -8.65 -1.46 -12.75
C PRO A 25 -9.89 -1.12 -13.56
N GLU A 26 -10.07 -1.75 -14.73
CA GLU A 26 -11.22 -1.49 -15.58
C GLU A 26 -12.51 -1.98 -14.93
N GLY A 27 -12.48 -3.20 -14.36
CA GLY A 27 -13.63 -3.76 -13.68
C GLY A 27 -13.96 -3.09 -12.36
N TRP A 28 -12.92 -2.64 -11.62
CA TRP A 28 -13.13 -1.90 -10.37
C TRP A 28 -13.60 -0.48 -10.62
N GLY A 29 -13.01 0.16 -11.65
CA GLY A 29 -13.37 1.53 -12.05
C GLY A 29 -13.12 2.57 -10.97
N GLU A 30 -14.10 3.44 -10.76
CA GLU A 30 -14.04 4.51 -9.76
C GLU A 30 -14.82 4.15 -8.49
N ALA A 31 -14.98 2.86 -8.22
CA ALA A 31 -15.67 2.38 -7.02
C ALA A 31 -14.89 2.75 -5.76
N ILE A 32 -15.50 2.44 -4.61
CA ILE A 32 -14.87 2.63 -3.31
C ILE A 32 -13.44 2.06 -3.30
N LEU A 33 -12.55 2.67 -2.57
CA LEU A 33 -11.11 2.39 -2.48
C LEU A 33 -10.30 2.89 -3.68
N CYS A 34 -10.94 3.21 -4.81
CA CYS A 34 -10.27 3.65 -6.03
C CYS A 34 -10.86 4.93 -6.63
N SER A 35 -11.77 5.61 -5.93
CA SER A 35 -12.43 6.80 -6.48
C SER A 35 -11.43 7.97 -6.62
N PRO A 36 -11.68 8.89 -7.56
CA PRO A 36 -10.84 10.09 -7.70
C PRO A 36 -10.76 10.91 -6.42
N LEU A 37 -11.85 11.02 -5.66
CA LEU A 37 -11.86 11.75 -4.39
C LEU A 37 -10.97 11.09 -3.34
N GLU A 38 -11.00 9.76 -3.26
CA GLU A 38 -10.16 9.01 -2.33
C GLU A 38 -8.68 9.17 -2.71
N ARG A 39 -8.36 9.02 -3.99
CA ARG A 39 -6.99 9.18 -4.49
C ARG A 39 -6.49 10.61 -4.33
N GLN A 40 -7.37 11.61 -4.49
CA GLN A 40 -7.01 13.00 -4.28
C GLN A 40 -6.65 13.27 -2.82
N ALA A 41 -7.39 12.69 -1.87
CA ALA A 41 -7.09 12.83 -0.45
C ALA A 41 -5.69 12.28 -0.14
N LEU A 42 -5.33 11.15 -0.73
CA LEU A 42 -3.99 10.56 -0.57
C LEU A 42 -2.92 11.46 -1.21
N THR A 43 -3.18 11.97 -2.41
CA THR A 43 -2.27 12.89 -3.10
C THR A 43 -2.00 14.13 -2.27
N ASP A 44 -3.03 14.67 -1.60
CA ASP A 44 -2.88 15.84 -0.74
C ASP A 44 -1.93 15.55 0.44
N LEU A 45 -1.98 14.33 1.00
CA LEU A 45 -1.03 13.92 2.05
C LEU A 45 0.39 13.83 1.49
N ILE A 46 0.56 13.26 0.32
CA ILE A 46 1.86 13.14 -0.34
C ILE A 46 2.44 14.52 -0.64
N ASP A 47 1.61 15.46 -1.06
CA ASP A 47 2.04 16.83 -1.37
C ASP A 47 2.53 17.59 -0.13
N LEU A 48 2.20 17.12 1.08
CA LEU A 48 2.77 17.68 2.32
C LEU A 48 4.23 17.27 2.54
N GLY A 49 4.80 16.43 1.68
CA GLY A 49 6.19 15.99 1.77
C GLY A 49 6.34 14.53 2.17
N LEU A 50 5.27 13.74 2.07
CA LEU A 50 5.32 12.30 2.34
C LEU A 50 5.48 11.51 1.05
N THR A 51 6.13 10.36 1.13
CA THR A 51 6.37 9.46 0.00
C THR A 51 5.76 8.09 0.30
N ASP A 52 5.08 7.50 -0.69
CA ASP A 52 4.68 6.10 -0.65
C ASP A 52 5.96 5.27 -0.83
N VAL A 53 6.56 4.85 0.27
CA VAL A 53 7.92 4.28 0.26
C VAL A 53 8.00 2.95 -0.48
N PHE A 54 6.89 2.22 -0.61
CA PHE A 54 6.84 0.98 -1.39
C PHE A 54 7.28 1.26 -2.84
N ARG A 55 6.92 2.40 -3.40
CA ARG A 55 7.25 2.77 -4.78
C ARG A 55 8.69 3.21 -4.98
N LYS A 56 9.48 3.36 -3.93
CA LYS A 56 10.92 3.59 -4.04
C LYS A 56 11.64 2.38 -4.63
N PHE A 57 11.10 1.18 -4.45
CA PHE A 57 11.71 -0.09 -4.84
C PHE A 57 10.94 -0.73 -5.99
N GLU A 58 11.63 -1.61 -6.74
CA GLU A 58 11.00 -2.41 -7.76
C GLU A 58 10.29 -3.60 -7.12
N HIS A 59 9.11 -3.93 -7.63
CA HIS A 59 8.31 -5.05 -7.17
C HIS A 59 7.70 -5.79 -8.35
N PRO A 60 7.35 -7.07 -8.18
CA PRO A 60 6.56 -7.76 -9.20
C PRO A 60 5.26 -7.01 -9.44
N GLU A 61 4.77 -7.04 -10.68
CA GLU A 61 3.47 -6.48 -11.00
C GLU A 61 2.38 -7.15 -10.15
N LYS A 62 1.32 -6.38 -9.85
CA LYS A 62 0.18 -6.91 -9.08
C LYS A 62 0.59 -7.42 -7.69
N THR A 63 1.40 -6.66 -6.97
CA THR A 63 1.71 -6.91 -5.56
C THR A 63 0.66 -6.20 -4.72
N PHE A 64 -0.09 -6.98 -3.94
CA PHE A 64 -1.23 -6.48 -3.16
C PHE A 64 -1.08 -6.76 -1.68
N SER A 65 -1.84 -6.04 -0.85
CA SER A 65 -1.86 -6.21 0.61
C SER A 65 -3.19 -6.72 1.14
N TRP A 66 -4.22 -6.75 0.31
CA TRP A 66 -5.57 -7.17 0.70
C TRP A 66 -6.21 -8.02 -0.41
N TRP A 67 -6.93 -9.06 0.00
CA TRP A 67 -7.71 -9.91 -0.90
C TRP A 67 -9.01 -10.31 -0.20
N ASP A 68 -10.13 -10.20 -0.92
CA ASP A 68 -11.40 -10.65 -0.40
C ASP A 68 -11.35 -12.16 -0.13
N TYR A 69 -11.99 -12.62 0.93
CA TYR A 69 -12.11 -14.06 1.21
C TYR A 69 -12.97 -14.77 0.15
N ARG A 70 -13.90 -14.06 -0.45
CA ARG A 70 -14.84 -14.61 -1.43
C ARG A 70 -14.15 -14.92 -2.76
N ALA A 71 -14.71 -15.86 -3.51
CA ALA A 71 -14.27 -16.20 -4.86
C ALA A 71 -12.78 -16.56 -4.96
N ALA A 72 -12.19 -17.11 -3.88
CA ALA A 72 -10.77 -17.48 -3.83
C ALA A 72 -9.85 -16.30 -4.18
N GLY A 73 -10.14 -15.10 -3.67
CA GLY A 73 -9.42 -13.87 -4.01
C GLY A 73 -7.91 -13.97 -3.87
N PHE A 74 -7.40 -14.54 -2.76
CA PHE A 74 -5.96 -14.68 -2.55
C PHE A 74 -5.32 -15.63 -3.58
N ARG A 75 -5.93 -16.80 -3.77
CA ARG A 75 -5.42 -17.81 -4.72
C ARG A 75 -5.34 -17.24 -6.14
N ARG A 76 -6.33 -16.45 -6.53
CA ARG A 76 -6.41 -15.83 -7.86
C ARG A 76 -5.58 -14.56 -7.97
N ASN A 77 -4.97 -14.12 -6.87
CA ASN A 77 -4.33 -12.81 -6.73
C ASN A 77 -5.25 -11.65 -7.16
N ALA A 78 -6.52 -11.77 -6.82
CA ALA A 78 -7.51 -10.73 -7.09
C ALA A 78 -7.59 -9.78 -5.91
N GLY A 79 -6.60 -8.91 -5.78
CA GLY A 79 -6.44 -8.05 -4.61
C GLY A 79 -6.25 -6.58 -4.92
N LEU A 80 -5.95 -5.83 -3.86
CA LEU A 80 -5.67 -4.39 -3.88
C LEU A 80 -4.51 -4.10 -2.93
N ARG A 81 -3.70 -3.09 -3.25
CA ARG A 81 -2.71 -2.58 -2.30
C ARG A 81 -3.30 -1.34 -1.64
N ILE A 82 -3.77 -1.50 -0.41
CA ILE A 82 -4.46 -0.44 0.36
C ILE A 82 -3.84 -0.20 1.73
N ASP A 83 -2.87 -1.01 2.13
CA ASP A 83 -2.09 -0.81 3.35
C ASP A 83 -0.79 -0.15 2.96
N LEU A 84 -0.56 1.08 3.44
CA LEU A 84 0.51 1.93 2.96
C LEU A 84 1.44 2.35 4.09
N ILE A 85 2.68 2.65 3.72
CA ILE A 85 3.66 3.27 4.60
C ILE A 85 4.16 4.53 3.90
N LEU A 86 3.85 5.69 4.49
CA LEU A 86 4.25 6.99 3.97
C LEU A 86 5.38 7.54 4.82
N THR A 87 6.42 8.07 4.19
CA THR A 87 7.62 8.51 4.87
C THR A 87 8.00 9.93 4.47
N SER A 88 8.55 10.69 5.44
CA SER A 88 9.16 11.97 5.16
C SER A 88 10.42 11.79 4.31
N LYS A 89 10.93 12.87 3.73
CA LYS A 89 12.11 12.80 2.87
C LYS A 89 13.30 12.12 3.56
N SER A 90 13.60 12.49 4.79
CA SER A 90 14.73 11.91 5.54
C SER A 90 14.54 10.42 5.78
N MET A 91 13.33 9.98 6.11
CA MET A 91 13.03 8.56 6.31
C MET A 91 13.04 7.79 5.00
N THR A 92 12.55 8.40 3.91
CA THR A 92 12.60 7.79 2.58
C THR A 92 14.05 7.50 2.18
N GLU A 93 14.96 8.43 2.42
CA GLU A 93 16.38 8.26 2.11
C GLU A 93 17.02 7.13 2.92
N ARG A 94 16.55 6.89 4.14
CA ARG A 94 17.06 5.83 5.03
C ARG A 94 16.39 4.48 4.82
N CYS A 95 15.34 4.42 4.01
CA CYS A 95 14.62 3.17 3.78
C CYS A 95 15.44 2.24 2.89
N THR A 96 15.70 1.04 3.38
CA THR A 96 16.51 0.03 2.68
C THR A 96 15.68 -1.04 2.02
N ALA A 97 14.43 -1.23 2.46
CA ALA A 97 13.51 -2.21 1.87
C ALA A 97 12.07 -1.84 2.20
N SER A 98 11.16 -2.16 1.30
CA SER A 98 9.71 -2.08 1.55
C SER A 98 9.03 -3.16 0.72
N TYR A 99 8.20 -3.97 1.37
CA TYR A 99 7.57 -5.13 0.72
C TYR A 99 6.30 -5.54 1.44
N VAL A 100 5.55 -6.42 0.79
CA VAL A 100 4.38 -7.07 1.38
C VAL A 100 4.75 -8.51 1.70
N ASP A 101 4.56 -8.92 2.95
CA ASP A 101 4.79 -10.30 3.38
C ASP A 101 3.50 -11.09 3.22
N LYS A 102 3.39 -11.87 2.14
CA LYS A 102 2.17 -12.63 1.82
C LYS A 102 2.07 -13.94 2.60
N GLU A 103 3.14 -14.41 3.21
CA GLU A 103 3.15 -15.70 3.89
C GLU A 103 2.04 -15.85 4.93
N PRO A 104 1.81 -14.90 5.84
CA PRO A 104 0.73 -15.02 6.82
C PRO A 104 -0.67 -15.14 6.19
N ARG A 105 -0.89 -14.60 5.00
CA ARG A 105 -2.18 -14.67 4.30
C ARG A 105 -2.50 -16.09 3.86
N ALA A 106 -1.49 -16.93 3.68
CA ALA A 106 -1.65 -18.33 3.32
C ALA A 106 -1.82 -19.27 4.53
N TRP A 107 -1.69 -18.74 5.75
CA TRP A 107 -1.86 -19.54 6.96
C TRP A 107 -3.32 -19.91 7.21
N GLU A 108 -3.55 -20.89 8.07
CA GLU A 108 -4.89 -21.24 8.52
C GLU A 108 -5.52 -20.04 9.26
N ARG A 109 -6.76 -19.69 8.88
CA ARG A 109 -7.50 -18.54 9.43
C ARG A 109 -6.73 -17.21 9.28
N PRO A 110 -6.26 -16.88 8.07
CA PRO A 110 -5.52 -15.64 7.87
C PRO A 110 -6.43 -14.41 7.96
N SER A 111 -5.81 -13.25 8.22
CA SER A 111 -6.46 -11.97 7.97
C SER A 111 -6.70 -11.81 6.47
N ASP A 112 -7.63 -10.94 6.06
CA ASP A 112 -7.79 -10.55 4.66
C ASP A 112 -6.70 -9.59 4.18
N HIS A 113 -5.85 -9.12 5.09
CA HIS A 113 -4.66 -8.33 4.79
C HIS A 113 -3.38 -9.14 4.99
N ALA A 114 -2.34 -8.77 4.23
CA ALA A 114 -0.98 -9.23 4.47
C ALA A 114 -0.18 -8.08 5.12
N PRO A 115 0.78 -8.36 6.00
CA PRO A 115 1.62 -7.32 6.58
C PRO A 115 2.39 -6.56 5.51
N VAL A 116 2.44 -5.24 5.64
CA VAL A 116 3.34 -4.40 4.84
C VAL A 116 4.52 -4.00 5.72
N VAL A 117 5.71 -4.01 5.14
CA VAL A 117 6.96 -3.85 5.89
C VAL A 117 7.84 -2.80 5.23
N ALA A 118 8.48 -1.99 6.04
CA ALA A 118 9.55 -1.10 5.60
C ALA A 118 10.71 -1.22 6.59
N GLU A 119 11.93 -1.27 6.06
CA GLU A 119 13.14 -1.39 6.84
C GLU A 119 13.99 -0.14 6.63
N PHE A 120 14.57 0.37 7.70
CA PHE A 120 15.32 1.62 7.69
C PHE A 120 16.69 1.42 8.30
N ASP A 121 17.68 2.13 7.75
CA ASP A 121 19.02 2.25 8.32
C ASP A 121 19.09 3.55 9.10
N LEU A 122 19.00 3.46 10.41
CA LEU A 122 19.02 4.61 11.31
C LEU A 122 20.40 4.74 11.97
#